data_b37948844eb4bdb92d262a988e935906
#
_entry.id   b37948844eb4bdb92d262a988e935906
#
_cell.length_a   1.000
_cell.length_b   1.000
_cell.length_c   1.000
_cell.angle_alpha   90.00
_cell.angle_beta   90.00
_cell.angle_gamma   90.00
#
_symmetry.space_group_name_H-M   'P 1'
#
loop_
_entity.id
_entity.type
_entity.pdbx_description
1 polymer ?
#
loop_
_entity_poly.entity_id
_entity_poly.type
_entity_poly.pdbx_seq_one_letter_code
_entity_poly.pdbx_strand_id
1 'polypeptide(L)'
;LSKSRSFFEKLRDKFFSALNAFLYKSAANKWFLIAVALFNSIIIYFLAMHLPFPISSILSAIVVFGSLVLVFFLGTLKRMGIIPVSDDLIYILAHMRCMVTGNPALTTVFSKVGETHFYKKKYRNLFRKLSGLIKNWGYSTPEALRLVSREVGSKVDEMFLQRLAAIVATGGDVKEYLRIEYNTLFAEYVSGFNRMIDVLRVVLGVYTTLLGALTFMMANLMLLGMIFGGMMSLIATGVTSIGFALFSMSILLYVFTRRPFFESKPRKKTRILLIISLTGLMGFVFFTILLAYLLVSGNIYSMEYVGLSLTIAGLIFLPSGIMVRIYEGRINEYDMFFPAFIRSYGEQMTTLPNMVESLKPLLMAELGKLKKLLNNVYARLLNRVDPRIAWSLFADESGSEMVTRGTHIFVDTVELGGDLATTGAILSDHTNELFRLRVAYTQVFRTFETTLYLMHLTALILLVFIGSFINVFSGIVTSFAQSIPSEYAKILGFLIVSPIDVSLVTSVTSVVMVVANTIALCAVASGSRYGIFYYISIMLIVTGIAVYTSSYIITGLIGSLLQPIGYPISSLP
;
A
#
# COMPACT_ATOMS: atom_id res chain seq x y z
N LEU A 1 -39.40 -22.47 -21.56
CA LEU A 1 -38.14 -22.15 -22.29
C LEU A 1 -38.05 -20.65 -22.66
N SER A 2 -39.16 -19.92 -22.98
CA SER A 2 -39.12 -18.50 -23.31
C SER A 2 -38.84 -17.57 -22.12
N LYS A 3 -39.33 -17.89 -20.92
CA LYS A 3 -39.07 -17.12 -19.68
C LYS A 3 -37.61 -17.22 -19.18
N SER A 4 -36.93 -18.35 -19.42
CA SER A 4 -35.53 -18.51 -19.03
C SER A 4 -34.59 -17.72 -19.94
N ARG A 5 -34.89 -17.66 -21.27
CA ARG A 5 -34.15 -16.80 -22.23
C ARG A 5 -34.21 -15.34 -21.86
N SER A 6 -35.39 -14.82 -21.50
CA SER A 6 -35.56 -13.41 -21.09
C SER A 6 -34.81 -13.09 -19.77
N PHE A 7 -34.66 -14.07 -18.86
CA PHE A 7 -33.91 -13.90 -17.63
C PHE A 7 -32.40 -13.80 -17.91
N PHE A 8 -31.86 -14.70 -18.74
CA PHE A 8 -30.44 -14.67 -19.14
C PHE A 8 -30.08 -13.41 -19.97
N GLU A 9 -30.97 -12.95 -20.83
CA GLU A 9 -30.78 -11.69 -21.57
C GLU A 9 -30.78 -10.48 -20.66
N LYS A 10 -31.70 -10.40 -19.70
CA LYS A 10 -31.72 -9.32 -18.69
C LYS A 10 -30.51 -9.37 -17.76
N LEU A 11 -30.03 -10.58 -17.43
CA LEU A 11 -28.81 -10.74 -16.61
C LEU A 11 -27.57 -10.31 -17.42
N ARG A 12 -27.49 -10.70 -18.71
CA ARG A 12 -26.44 -10.28 -19.64
C ARG A 12 -26.41 -8.77 -19.80
N ASP A 13 -27.56 -8.15 -20.05
CA ASP A 13 -27.63 -6.69 -20.27
C ASP A 13 -27.34 -5.89 -18.99
N LYS A 14 -27.78 -6.37 -17.83
CA LYS A 14 -27.35 -5.82 -16.53
C LYS A 14 -25.83 -6.00 -16.30
N PHE A 15 -25.28 -7.16 -16.67
CA PHE A 15 -23.85 -7.43 -16.54
C PHE A 15 -23.03 -6.50 -17.47
N PHE A 16 -23.41 -6.39 -18.76
CA PHE A 16 -22.73 -5.50 -19.70
C PHE A 16 -22.92 -4.02 -19.38
N SER A 17 -24.09 -3.59 -18.89
CA SER A 17 -24.28 -2.21 -18.45
C SER A 17 -23.48 -1.89 -17.18
N ALA A 18 -23.37 -2.83 -16.24
CA ALA A 18 -22.54 -2.71 -15.05
C ALA A 18 -21.03 -2.71 -15.40
N LEU A 19 -20.63 -3.55 -16.35
CA LEU A 19 -19.26 -3.62 -16.87
C LEU A 19 -18.88 -2.32 -17.61
N ASN A 20 -19.76 -1.81 -18.47
CA ASN A 20 -19.53 -0.52 -19.16
C ASN A 20 -19.52 0.67 -18.18
N ALA A 21 -20.42 0.72 -17.21
CA ALA A 21 -20.41 1.75 -16.17
C ALA A 21 -19.15 1.65 -15.28
N PHE A 22 -18.64 0.44 -15.05
CA PHE A 22 -17.39 0.18 -14.35
C PHE A 22 -16.17 0.65 -15.15
N LEU A 23 -16.10 0.30 -16.44
CA LEU A 23 -15.03 0.69 -17.36
C LEU A 23 -14.99 2.22 -17.55
N TYR A 24 -16.15 2.86 -17.67
CA TYR A 24 -16.25 4.31 -17.85
C TYR A 24 -15.87 5.10 -16.58
N LYS A 25 -16.23 4.61 -15.40
CA LYS A 25 -15.92 5.27 -14.11
C LYS A 25 -14.52 4.93 -13.58
N SER A 26 -13.88 3.86 -14.09
CA SER A 26 -12.51 3.47 -13.74
C SER A 26 -11.45 4.15 -14.64
N ALA A 27 -11.83 5.12 -15.46
CA ALA A 27 -10.89 5.90 -16.29
C ALA A 27 -9.74 6.55 -15.46
N ALA A 28 -9.90 6.72 -14.14
CA ALA A 28 -8.83 7.10 -13.22
C ALA A 28 -7.79 5.99 -12.99
N ASN A 29 -8.09 4.73 -13.36
CA ASN A 29 -7.24 3.56 -13.19
C ASN A 29 -6.90 2.87 -14.52
N LYS A 30 -6.84 3.60 -15.62
CA LYS A 30 -6.46 3.06 -16.95
C LYS A 30 -5.15 2.28 -16.90
N TRP A 31 -4.17 2.80 -16.19
CA TRP A 31 -2.86 2.13 -16.00
C TRP A 31 -2.96 0.78 -15.27
N PHE A 32 -3.90 0.65 -14.35
CA PHE A 32 -4.15 -0.61 -13.66
C PHE A 32 -4.71 -1.68 -14.60
N LEU A 33 -5.73 -1.34 -15.39
CA LEU A 33 -6.30 -2.26 -16.39
C LEU A 33 -5.27 -2.66 -17.45
N ILE A 34 -4.44 -1.70 -17.88
CA ILE A 34 -3.33 -1.97 -18.82
C ILE A 34 -2.31 -2.91 -18.18
N ALA A 35 -1.92 -2.70 -16.91
CA ALA A 35 -0.99 -3.59 -16.20
C ALA A 35 -1.54 -5.00 -16.05
N VAL A 36 -2.82 -5.17 -15.69
CA VAL A 36 -3.48 -6.49 -15.62
C VAL A 36 -3.56 -7.15 -17.00
N ALA A 37 -3.89 -6.40 -18.04
CA ALA A 37 -3.94 -6.92 -19.41
C ALA A 37 -2.57 -7.35 -19.92
N LEU A 38 -1.52 -6.55 -19.71
CA LEU A 38 -0.14 -6.89 -20.07
C LEU A 38 0.34 -8.14 -19.32
N PHE A 39 0.07 -8.22 -18.01
CA PHE A 39 0.44 -9.36 -17.19
C PHE A 39 -0.27 -10.63 -17.65
N ASN A 40 -1.58 -10.57 -17.93
CA ASN A 40 -2.33 -11.69 -18.50
C ASN A 40 -1.78 -12.10 -19.87
N SER A 41 -1.43 -11.15 -20.73
CA SER A 41 -0.86 -11.44 -22.06
C SER A 41 0.49 -12.17 -21.96
N ILE A 42 1.33 -11.78 -21.00
CA ILE A 42 2.62 -12.46 -20.76
C ILE A 42 2.38 -13.90 -20.27
N ILE A 43 1.45 -14.11 -19.35
CA ILE A 43 1.10 -15.46 -18.86
C ILE A 43 0.53 -16.32 -19.97
N ILE A 44 -0.41 -15.81 -20.75
CA ILE A 44 -1.03 -16.55 -21.87
C ILE A 44 0.02 -16.92 -22.91
N TYR A 45 0.94 -16.00 -23.25
CA TYR A 45 2.05 -16.26 -24.16
C TYR A 45 2.96 -17.39 -23.63
N PHE A 46 3.32 -17.33 -22.35
CA PHE A 46 4.14 -18.34 -21.70
C PHE A 46 3.45 -19.70 -21.65
N LEU A 47 2.16 -19.75 -21.32
CA LEU A 47 1.35 -20.98 -21.31
C LEU A 47 1.23 -21.58 -22.72
N ALA A 48 1.03 -20.75 -23.74
CA ALA A 48 0.92 -21.19 -25.13
C ALA A 48 2.23 -21.79 -25.68
N MET A 49 3.38 -21.28 -25.22
CA MET A 49 4.69 -21.79 -25.64
C MET A 49 5.07 -23.14 -25.02
N HIS A 50 4.58 -23.45 -23.80
CA HIS A 50 5.10 -24.56 -23.01
C HIS A 50 4.09 -25.69 -22.82
N LEU A 51 2.82 -25.53 -23.20
CA LEU A 51 1.78 -26.52 -23.00
C LEU A 51 1.09 -26.93 -24.31
N PRO A 52 0.70 -28.21 -24.45
CA PRO A 52 -0.10 -28.66 -25.59
C PRO A 52 -1.43 -27.93 -25.64
N PHE A 53 -1.91 -27.63 -26.86
CA PHE A 53 -3.04 -26.75 -27.15
C PHE A 53 -4.28 -26.91 -26.26
N PRO A 54 -4.80 -28.13 -25.93
CA PRO A 54 -6.01 -28.24 -25.11
C PRO A 54 -5.80 -27.78 -23.67
N ILE A 55 -4.62 -27.99 -23.09
CA ILE A 55 -4.32 -27.64 -21.70
C ILE A 55 -3.99 -26.15 -21.58
N SER A 56 -3.22 -25.59 -22.52
CA SER A 56 -2.88 -24.17 -22.55
C SER A 56 -4.10 -23.29 -22.72
N SER A 57 -5.09 -23.69 -23.53
CA SER A 57 -6.33 -22.96 -23.74
C SER A 57 -7.24 -22.96 -22.50
N ILE A 58 -7.35 -24.08 -21.79
CA ILE A 58 -8.13 -24.17 -20.55
C ILE A 58 -7.50 -23.31 -19.44
N LEU A 59 -6.18 -23.40 -19.25
CA LEU A 59 -5.46 -22.62 -18.25
C LEU A 59 -5.49 -21.11 -18.56
N SER A 60 -5.31 -20.72 -19.80
CA SER A 60 -5.43 -19.31 -20.20
C SER A 60 -6.84 -18.77 -19.97
N ALA A 61 -7.88 -19.57 -20.24
CA ALA A 61 -9.26 -19.21 -19.94
C ALA A 61 -9.51 -19.04 -18.43
N ILE A 62 -8.95 -19.91 -17.58
CA ILE A 62 -9.04 -19.80 -16.12
C ILE A 62 -8.34 -18.53 -15.63
N VAL A 63 -7.16 -18.20 -16.16
CA VAL A 63 -6.40 -16.98 -15.82
C VAL A 63 -7.19 -15.72 -16.20
N VAL A 64 -7.73 -15.68 -17.41
CA VAL A 64 -8.56 -14.55 -17.87
C VAL A 64 -9.84 -14.42 -17.03
N PHE A 65 -10.54 -15.52 -16.81
CA PHE A 65 -11.77 -15.54 -16.03
C PHE A 65 -11.49 -15.15 -14.56
N GLY A 66 -10.46 -15.68 -13.95
CA GLY A 66 -10.03 -15.33 -12.59
C GLY A 66 -9.70 -13.84 -12.45
N SER A 67 -8.99 -13.27 -13.42
CA SER A 67 -8.67 -11.84 -13.44
C SER A 67 -9.92 -10.96 -13.63
N LEU A 68 -10.87 -11.38 -14.47
CA LEU A 68 -12.15 -10.68 -14.65
C LEU A 68 -13.01 -10.75 -13.38
N VAL A 69 -13.10 -11.92 -12.75
CA VAL A 69 -13.80 -12.08 -11.47
C VAL A 69 -13.17 -11.21 -10.39
N LEU A 70 -11.84 -11.16 -10.32
CA LEU A 70 -11.11 -10.30 -9.39
C LEU A 70 -11.42 -8.83 -9.63
N VAL A 71 -11.35 -8.34 -10.88
CA VAL A 71 -11.66 -6.96 -11.26
C VAL A 71 -13.11 -6.62 -10.93
N PHE A 72 -14.04 -7.54 -11.18
CA PHE A 72 -15.45 -7.38 -10.84
C PHE A 72 -15.67 -7.32 -9.33
N PHE A 73 -15.05 -8.23 -8.57
CA PHE A 73 -15.10 -8.27 -7.12
C PHE A 73 -14.52 -6.99 -6.49
N LEU A 74 -13.40 -6.48 -7.02
CA LEU A 74 -12.82 -5.20 -6.63
C LEU A 74 -13.76 -4.02 -6.89
N GLY A 75 -14.46 -4.04 -8.01
CA GLY A 75 -15.47 -3.02 -8.34
C GLY A 75 -16.65 -3.01 -7.37
N THR A 76 -17.10 -4.19 -6.92
CA THR A 76 -18.19 -4.32 -5.94
C THR A 76 -17.75 -3.90 -4.55
N LEU A 77 -16.56 -4.29 -4.09
CA LEU A 77 -15.99 -3.85 -2.79
C LEU A 77 -15.83 -2.33 -2.71
N LYS A 78 -15.38 -1.69 -3.79
CA LYS A 78 -15.29 -0.23 -3.86
C LYS A 78 -16.66 0.45 -3.79
N ARG A 79 -17.71 -0.20 -4.25
CA ARG A 79 -19.10 0.29 -4.14
C ARG A 79 -19.71 0.10 -2.75
N MET A 80 -19.24 -0.86 -1.96
CA MET A 80 -19.75 -1.12 -0.61
C MET A 80 -19.47 0.02 0.39
N GLY A 81 -18.58 0.98 0.03
CA GLY A 81 -18.41 2.22 0.79
C GLY A 81 -18.16 1.97 2.29
N ILE A 82 -17.15 1.15 2.63
CA ILE A 82 -16.83 0.81 4.03
C ILE A 82 -16.62 2.07 4.87
N ILE A 83 -16.09 3.14 4.24
CA ILE A 83 -15.97 4.46 4.83
C ILE A 83 -16.78 5.43 3.95
N PRO A 84 -18.02 5.76 4.32
CA PRO A 84 -18.88 6.63 3.52
C PRO A 84 -18.40 8.09 3.52
N VAL A 85 -17.75 8.51 4.61
CA VAL A 85 -17.25 9.88 4.81
C VAL A 85 -15.83 10.01 4.26
N SER A 86 -15.57 11.07 3.48
CA SER A 86 -14.22 11.30 2.95
C SER A 86 -13.32 11.96 3.99
N ASP A 87 -12.01 11.66 3.94
CA ASP A 87 -11.00 12.27 4.81
C ASP A 87 -11.00 13.80 4.71
N ASP A 88 -11.12 14.34 3.47
CA ASP A 88 -11.14 15.79 3.27
C ASP A 88 -12.38 16.43 3.87
N LEU A 89 -13.55 15.78 3.83
CA LEU A 89 -14.77 16.32 4.42
C LEU A 89 -14.63 16.50 5.94
N ILE A 90 -14.02 15.52 6.63
CA ILE A 90 -13.81 15.60 8.08
C ILE A 90 -12.91 16.79 8.43
N TYR A 91 -11.82 16.99 7.69
CA TYR A 91 -10.96 18.16 7.91
C TYR A 91 -11.64 19.48 7.53
N ILE A 92 -12.48 19.51 6.47
CA ILE A 92 -13.25 20.69 6.09
C ILE A 92 -14.26 21.04 7.19
N LEU A 93 -14.95 20.04 7.75
CA LEU A 93 -15.87 20.27 8.86
C LEU A 93 -15.15 20.79 10.11
N ALA A 94 -14.00 20.22 10.47
CA ALA A 94 -13.16 20.72 11.55
C ALA A 94 -12.73 22.18 11.28
N HIS A 95 -12.30 22.47 10.05
CA HIS A 95 -11.88 23.81 9.62
C HIS A 95 -13.02 24.83 9.73
N MET A 96 -14.19 24.50 9.16
CA MET A 96 -15.37 25.35 9.25
C MET A 96 -15.81 25.57 10.72
N ARG A 97 -15.83 24.47 11.51
CA ARG A 97 -16.18 24.53 12.94
C ARG A 97 -15.24 25.44 13.74
N CYS A 98 -13.93 25.41 13.46
CA CYS A 98 -12.96 26.30 14.10
C CYS A 98 -13.19 27.77 13.68
N MET A 99 -13.31 28.03 12.38
CA MET A 99 -13.45 29.39 11.85
C MET A 99 -14.73 30.08 12.33
N VAL A 100 -15.87 29.37 12.40
CA VAL A 100 -17.15 30.00 12.81
C VAL A 100 -17.18 30.41 14.30
N THR A 101 -16.21 30.02 15.12
CA THR A 101 -16.10 30.48 16.51
C THR A 101 -15.91 31.97 16.59
N GLY A 102 -15.32 32.61 15.58
CA GLY A 102 -15.14 34.06 15.45
C GLY A 102 -16.32 34.80 14.82
N ASN A 103 -17.44 34.12 14.54
CA ASN A 103 -18.61 34.67 13.86
C ASN A 103 -18.34 35.39 12.51
N PRO A 104 -17.42 34.91 11.66
CA PRO A 104 -17.20 35.49 10.35
C PRO A 104 -18.39 35.27 9.41
N ALA A 105 -18.51 36.08 8.37
CA ALA A 105 -19.48 35.81 7.32
C ALA A 105 -19.18 34.43 6.66
N LEU A 106 -20.21 33.61 6.44
CA LEU A 106 -20.06 32.26 5.83
C LEU A 106 -19.36 32.29 4.47
N THR A 107 -19.55 33.38 3.71
CA THR A 107 -18.84 33.61 2.44
C THR A 107 -17.32 33.65 2.60
N THR A 108 -16.84 34.19 3.70
CA THR A 108 -15.40 34.25 4.03
C THR A 108 -14.91 32.85 4.41
N VAL A 109 -15.68 32.09 5.19
CA VAL A 109 -15.39 30.69 5.55
C VAL A 109 -15.28 29.84 4.27
N PHE A 110 -16.23 29.95 3.36
CA PHE A 110 -16.21 29.22 2.09
C PHE A 110 -15.03 29.61 1.21
N SER A 111 -14.69 30.91 1.14
CA SER A 111 -13.53 31.39 0.40
C SER A 111 -12.23 30.77 0.93
N LYS A 112 -12.03 30.77 2.24
CA LYS A 112 -10.86 30.18 2.91
C LYS A 112 -10.72 28.69 2.60
N VAL A 113 -11.79 27.91 2.74
CA VAL A 113 -11.78 26.48 2.39
C VAL A 113 -11.47 26.28 0.91
N GLY A 114 -12.02 27.12 0.01
CA GLY A 114 -11.78 27.05 -1.43
C GLY A 114 -10.35 27.42 -1.85
N GLU A 115 -9.67 28.28 -1.09
CA GLU A 115 -8.28 28.69 -1.33
C GLU A 115 -7.27 27.67 -0.83
N THR A 116 -7.66 26.84 0.13
CA THR A 116 -6.79 25.90 0.83
C THR A 116 -6.27 24.79 -0.11
N HIS A 117 -4.98 24.78 -0.42
CA HIS A 117 -4.38 23.96 -1.46
C HIS A 117 -4.22 22.47 -1.10
N PHE A 118 -4.25 22.08 0.15
CA PHE A 118 -4.13 20.68 0.58
C PHE A 118 -5.43 19.88 0.45
N TYR A 119 -6.58 20.53 0.29
CA TYR A 119 -7.81 19.81 -0.04
C TYR A 119 -7.83 19.33 -1.50
N LYS A 120 -8.50 18.22 -1.77
CA LYS A 120 -8.67 17.72 -3.14
C LYS A 120 -9.33 18.75 -4.04
N LYS A 121 -8.92 18.78 -5.31
CA LYS A 121 -9.43 19.72 -6.31
C LYS A 121 -10.97 19.77 -6.35
N LYS A 122 -11.64 18.63 -6.11
CA LYS A 122 -13.11 18.53 -6.04
C LYS A 122 -13.68 19.53 -5.02
N TYR A 123 -13.20 19.48 -3.76
CA TYR A 123 -13.69 20.34 -2.69
C TYR A 123 -13.29 21.81 -2.87
N ARG A 124 -12.06 22.05 -3.30
CA ARG A 124 -11.61 23.42 -3.60
C ARG A 124 -12.48 24.09 -4.65
N ASN A 125 -12.76 23.41 -5.75
CA ASN A 125 -13.61 23.94 -6.81
C ASN A 125 -15.06 24.15 -6.33
N LEU A 126 -15.57 23.22 -5.52
CA LEU A 126 -16.90 23.31 -4.92
C LEU A 126 -17.05 24.58 -4.05
N PHE A 127 -16.14 24.77 -3.11
CA PHE A 127 -16.19 25.94 -2.21
C PHE A 127 -15.84 27.25 -2.91
N ARG A 128 -14.95 27.25 -3.93
CA ARG A 128 -14.72 28.42 -4.80
C ARG A 128 -15.98 28.79 -5.59
N LYS A 129 -16.67 27.80 -6.17
CA LYS A 129 -17.92 28.03 -6.87
C LYS A 129 -18.98 28.59 -5.93
N LEU A 130 -19.11 28.02 -4.73
CA LEU A 130 -20.04 28.48 -3.71
C LEU A 130 -19.77 29.94 -3.34
N SER A 131 -18.53 30.30 -3.03
CA SER A 131 -18.16 31.68 -2.71
C SER A 131 -18.37 32.64 -3.90
N GLY A 132 -18.10 32.18 -5.12
CA GLY A 132 -18.32 32.94 -6.36
C GLY A 132 -19.81 33.21 -6.63
N LEU A 133 -20.68 32.22 -6.46
CA LEU A 133 -22.14 32.40 -6.62
C LEU A 133 -22.67 33.47 -5.66
N ILE A 134 -22.18 33.50 -4.42
CA ILE A 134 -22.65 34.47 -3.44
C ILE A 134 -22.04 35.86 -3.71
N LYS A 135 -20.70 35.97 -3.90
CA LYS A 135 -20.01 37.26 -4.03
C LYS A 135 -20.22 37.92 -5.40
N ASN A 136 -20.17 37.15 -6.49
CA ASN A 136 -20.12 37.71 -7.83
C ASN A 136 -21.49 37.65 -8.54
N TRP A 137 -22.35 36.70 -8.17
CA TRP A 137 -23.64 36.50 -8.83
C TRP A 137 -24.83 36.90 -7.96
N GLY A 138 -24.62 37.31 -6.71
CA GLY A 138 -25.64 37.83 -5.81
C GLY A 138 -26.65 36.77 -5.31
N TYR A 139 -26.36 35.46 -5.45
CA TYR A 139 -27.23 34.43 -4.90
C TYR A 139 -27.26 34.48 -3.37
N SER A 140 -28.41 34.21 -2.77
CA SER A 140 -28.48 34.02 -1.32
C SER A 140 -27.68 32.79 -0.90
N THR A 141 -27.10 32.81 0.29
CA THR A 141 -26.28 31.67 0.80
C THR A 141 -27.03 30.34 0.76
N PRO A 142 -28.31 30.21 1.20
CA PRO A 142 -29.06 28.97 1.11
C PRO A 142 -29.25 28.47 -0.34
N GLU A 143 -29.49 29.39 -1.25
CA GLU A 143 -29.74 29.06 -2.64
C GLU A 143 -28.47 28.58 -3.35
N ALA A 144 -27.34 29.26 -3.12
CA ALA A 144 -26.03 28.83 -3.60
C ALA A 144 -25.66 27.44 -3.07
N LEU A 145 -25.90 27.14 -1.79
CA LEU A 145 -25.66 25.84 -1.18
C LEU A 145 -26.53 24.74 -1.84
N ARG A 146 -27.81 25.01 -2.09
CA ARG A 146 -28.71 24.05 -2.77
C ARG A 146 -28.29 23.79 -4.23
N LEU A 147 -27.84 24.80 -4.95
CA LEU A 147 -27.35 24.64 -6.32
C LEU A 147 -26.11 23.75 -6.35
N VAL A 148 -25.13 24.05 -5.49
CA VAL A 148 -23.87 23.32 -5.45
C VAL A 148 -24.06 21.88 -4.92
N SER A 149 -25.00 21.66 -4.00
CA SER A 149 -25.27 20.31 -3.47
C SER A 149 -25.69 19.30 -4.55
N ARG A 150 -26.40 19.74 -5.58
CA ARG A 150 -26.85 18.88 -6.70
C ARG A 150 -25.70 18.37 -7.59
N GLU A 151 -24.57 19.06 -7.59
CA GLU A 151 -23.40 18.74 -8.41
C GLU A 151 -22.42 17.79 -7.70
N VAL A 152 -22.65 17.50 -6.41
CA VAL A 152 -21.74 16.69 -5.63
C VAL A 152 -22.04 15.21 -5.85
N GLY A 153 -21.02 14.43 -6.24
CA GLY A 153 -21.17 13.00 -6.51
C GLY A 153 -21.21 12.08 -5.27
N SER A 154 -21.15 12.63 -4.05
CA SER A 154 -21.24 11.89 -2.79
C SER A 154 -22.53 12.25 -2.07
N LYS A 155 -23.32 11.25 -1.71
CA LYS A 155 -24.56 11.45 -0.97
C LYS A 155 -24.34 12.12 0.40
N VAL A 156 -23.23 11.82 1.06
CA VAL A 156 -22.90 12.43 2.36
C VAL A 156 -22.58 13.92 2.19
N ASP A 157 -21.74 14.28 1.18
CA ASP A 157 -21.43 15.67 0.87
C ASP A 157 -22.70 16.47 0.51
N GLU A 158 -23.59 15.85 -0.30
CA GLU A 158 -24.87 16.44 -0.69
C GLU A 158 -25.76 16.73 0.51
N MET A 159 -25.97 15.72 1.38
CA MET A 159 -26.79 15.86 2.58
C MET A 159 -26.23 16.92 3.54
N PHE A 160 -24.93 16.98 3.72
CA PHE A 160 -24.27 18.03 4.52
C PHE A 160 -24.62 19.44 4.00
N LEU A 161 -24.44 19.68 2.68
CA LEU A 161 -24.71 20.99 2.08
C LEU A 161 -26.20 21.36 2.11
N GLN A 162 -27.10 20.39 1.91
CA GLN A 162 -28.55 20.62 1.98
C GLN A 162 -29.01 20.96 3.41
N ARG A 163 -28.49 20.27 4.43
CA ARG A 163 -28.80 20.59 5.85
C ARG A 163 -28.25 21.95 6.23
N LEU A 164 -27.01 22.28 5.82
CA LEU A 164 -26.44 23.61 6.04
C LEU A 164 -27.30 24.69 5.37
N ALA A 165 -27.78 24.47 4.14
CA ALA A 165 -28.68 25.39 3.46
C ALA A 165 -30.00 25.60 4.21
N ALA A 166 -30.56 24.53 4.79
CA ALA A 166 -31.79 24.62 5.59
C ALA A 166 -31.58 25.45 6.87
N ILE A 167 -30.50 25.21 7.61
CA ILE A 167 -30.17 25.97 8.83
C ILE A 167 -29.97 27.45 8.54
N VAL A 168 -29.21 27.76 7.47
CA VAL A 168 -28.99 29.18 7.08
C VAL A 168 -30.29 29.84 6.61
N ALA A 169 -31.17 29.12 5.91
CA ALA A 169 -32.46 29.64 5.44
C ALA A 169 -33.44 29.96 6.59
N THR A 170 -33.37 29.19 7.67
CA THR A 170 -34.21 29.39 8.87
C THR A 170 -33.60 30.37 9.89
N GLY A 171 -32.40 30.90 9.63
CA GLY A 171 -31.67 31.75 10.58
C GLY A 171 -31.17 30.99 11.82
N GLY A 172 -31.03 29.70 11.74
CA GLY A 172 -30.55 28.84 12.82
C GLY A 172 -29.07 29.07 13.15
N ASP A 173 -28.62 28.59 14.32
CA ASP A 173 -27.24 28.70 14.75
C ASP A 173 -26.33 27.76 13.95
N VAL A 174 -25.55 28.32 13.04
CA VAL A 174 -24.59 27.61 12.18
C VAL A 174 -23.45 27.02 13.02
N LYS A 175 -23.03 27.68 14.10
CA LYS A 175 -21.95 27.22 14.99
C LYS A 175 -22.36 25.90 15.67
N GLU A 176 -23.58 25.86 16.23
CA GLU A 176 -24.11 24.67 16.87
C GLU A 176 -24.37 23.54 15.85
N TYR A 177 -24.91 23.88 14.67
CA TYR A 177 -25.09 22.93 13.59
C TYR A 177 -23.76 22.27 13.18
N LEU A 178 -22.71 23.05 12.92
CA LEU A 178 -21.40 22.52 12.51
C LEU A 178 -20.76 21.69 13.62
N ARG A 179 -21.02 22.00 14.90
CA ARG A 179 -20.58 21.19 16.03
C ARG A 179 -21.22 19.80 16.02
N ILE A 180 -22.53 19.74 15.86
CA ILE A 180 -23.30 18.48 15.83
C ILE A 180 -22.94 17.66 14.60
N GLU A 181 -22.94 18.27 13.42
CA GLU A 181 -22.65 17.60 12.15
C GLU A 181 -21.21 17.05 12.12
N TYR A 182 -20.23 17.82 12.61
CA TYR A 182 -18.86 17.37 12.76
C TYR A 182 -18.77 16.13 13.67
N ASN A 183 -19.38 16.17 14.85
CA ASN A 183 -19.33 15.05 15.80
C ASN A 183 -19.97 13.80 15.20
N THR A 184 -21.11 13.94 14.51
CA THR A 184 -21.83 12.84 13.87
C THR A 184 -21.00 12.20 12.74
N LEU A 185 -20.53 13.02 11.80
CA LEU A 185 -19.78 12.51 10.65
C LEU A 185 -18.39 12.02 11.05
N PHE A 186 -17.77 12.61 12.07
CA PHE A 186 -16.49 12.14 12.59
C PHE A 186 -16.62 10.77 13.28
N ALA A 187 -17.66 10.57 14.09
CA ALA A 187 -17.96 9.26 14.69
C ALA A 187 -18.24 8.19 13.63
N GLU A 188 -18.98 8.55 12.57
CA GLU A 188 -19.23 7.65 11.43
C GLU A 188 -17.92 7.33 10.67
N TYR A 189 -17.04 8.30 10.49
CA TYR A 189 -15.72 8.10 9.89
C TYR A 189 -14.87 7.13 10.73
N VAL A 190 -14.76 7.34 12.05
CA VAL A 190 -14.01 6.48 12.97
C VAL A 190 -14.55 5.05 12.95
N SER A 191 -15.87 4.89 13.04
CA SER A 191 -16.53 3.58 12.96
C SER A 191 -16.27 2.89 11.61
N GLY A 192 -16.37 3.62 10.50
CA GLY A 192 -16.08 3.11 9.17
C GLY A 192 -14.61 2.70 9.01
N PHE A 193 -13.69 3.48 9.60
CA PHE A 193 -12.26 3.16 9.56
C PHE A 193 -11.94 1.88 10.36
N ASN A 194 -12.56 1.71 11.53
CA ASN A 194 -12.40 0.49 12.35
C ASN A 194 -12.93 -0.74 11.60
N ARG A 195 -14.10 -0.65 10.97
CA ARG A 195 -14.61 -1.75 10.11
C ARG A 195 -13.64 -2.08 8.97
N MET A 196 -13.01 -1.07 8.38
CA MET A 196 -11.99 -1.29 7.34
C MET A 196 -10.77 -2.04 7.91
N ILE A 197 -10.30 -1.70 9.11
CA ILE A 197 -9.19 -2.40 9.78
C ILE A 197 -9.55 -3.87 10.02
N ASP A 198 -10.78 -4.17 10.45
CA ASP A 198 -11.21 -5.54 10.70
C ASP A 198 -11.26 -6.38 9.41
N VAL A 199 -11.84 -5.82 8.34
CA VAL A 199 -11.83 -6.48 7.02
C VAL A 199 -10.40 -6.66 6.51
N LEU A 200 -9.54 -5.65 6.69
CA LEU A 200 -8.14 -5.75 6.30
C LEU A 200 -7.44 -6.91 7.02
N ARG A 201 -7.68 -7.09 8.32
CA ARG A 201 -7.12 -8.21 9.10
C ARG A 201 -7.47 -9.57 8.49
N VAL A 202 -8.74 -9.75 8.09
CA VAL A 202 -9.19 -10.99 7.43
C VAL A 202 -8.50 -11.19 6.08
N VAL A 203 -8.45 -10.14 5.25
CA VAL A 203 -7.83 -10.23 3.91
C VAL A 203 -6.33 -10.53 4.00
N LEU A 204 -5.63 -9.96 4.99
CA LEU A 204 -4.22 -10.25 5.24
C LEU A 204 -4.00 -11.69 5.71
N GLY A 205 -4.90 -12.22 6.54
CA GLY A 205 -4.90 -13.64 6.93
C GLY A 205 -5.08 -14.57 5.73
N VAL A 206 -6.01 -14.25 4.84
CA VAL A 206 -6.21 -15.01 3.58
C VAL A 206 -4.95 -14.97 2.71
N TYR A 207 -4.25 -13.82 2.62
CA TYR A 207 -3.01 -13.72 1.85
C TYR A 207 -1.92 -14.67 2.38
N THR A 208 -1.69 -14.69 3.69
CA THR A 208 -0.68 -15.55 4.31
C THR A 208 -1.01 -17.02 4.18
N THR A 209 -2.28 -17.41 4.34
CA THR A 209 -2.76 -18.78 4.12
C THR A 209 -2.59 -19.19 2.67
N LEU A 210 -2.93 -18.32 1.72
CA LEU A 210 -2.76 -18.57 0.29
C LEU A 210 -1.28 -18.79 -0.06
N LEU A 211 -0.37 -17.98 0.49
CA LEU A 211 1.07 -18.14 0.29
C LEU A 211 1.54 -19.53 0.73
N GLY A 212 1.13 -20.00 1.91
CA GLY A 212 1.46 -21.32 2.41
C GLY A 212 0.88 -22.45 1.54
N ALA A 213 -0.40 -22.36 1.17
CA ALA A 213 -1.06 -23.36 0.33
C ALA A 213 -0.43 -23.46 -1.07
N LEU A 214 -0.12 -22.33 -1.70
CA LEU A 214 0.53 -22.31 -3.02
C LEU A 214 1.95 -22.87 -2.96
N THR A 215 2.69 -22.59 -1.90
CA THR A 215 4.04 -23.15 -1.69
C THR A 215 3.98 -24.66 -1.53
N PHE A 216 3.03 -25.17 -0.74
CA PHE A 216 2.82 -26.60 -0.57
C PHE A 216 2.39 -27.27 -1.89
N MET A 217 1.51 -26.63 -2.65
CA MET A 217 1.12 -27.13 -3.98
C MET A 217 2.32 -27.20 -4.92
N MET A 218 3.19 -26.19 -4.93
CA MET A 218 4.40 -26.20 -5.75
C MET A 218 5.35 -27.32 -5.35
N ALA A 219 5.54 -27.53 -4.05
CA ALA A 219 6.34 -28.61 -3.52
C ALA A 219 5.86 -30.01 -4.02
N ASN A 220 4.53 -30.21 -3.97
CA ASN A 220 3.93 -31.45 -4.49
C ASN A 220 4.08 -31.58 -6.01
N LEU A 221 3.93 -30.52 -6.79
CA LEU A 221 4.13 -30.56 -8.25
C LEU A 221 5.58 -30.91 -8.62
N MET A 222 6.56 -30.40 -7.85
CA MET A 222 7.96 -30.74 -8.05
C MET A 222 8.22 -32.24 -7.78
N LEU A 223 7.65 -32.79 -6.70
CA LEU A 223 7.76 -34.23 -6.38
C LEU A 223 7.06 -35.11 -7.43
N LEU A 224 5.86 -34.72 -7.87
CA LEU A 224 5.15 -35.42 -8.95
C LEU A 224 5.94 -35.40 -10.27
N GLY A 225 6.56 -34.24 -10.58
CA GLY A 225 7.42 -34.09 -11.74
C GLY A 225 8.63 -35.05 -11.71
N MET A 226 9.18 -35.30 -10.51
CA MET A 226 10.23 -36.30 -10.31
C MET A 226 9.75 -37.75 -10.62
N ILE A 227 8.56 -38.12 -10.13
CA ILE A 227 8.03 -39.48 -10.25
C ILE A 227 7.61 -39.81 -11.68
N PHE A 228 6.93 -38.90 -12.36
CA PHE A 228 6.34 -39.14 -13.68
C PHE A 228 7.21 -38.72 -14.87
N GLY A 229 8.36 -38.09 -14.64
CA GLY A 229 9.30 -37.67 -15.69
C GLY A 229 8.70 -36.68 -16.72
N GLY A 230 9.50 -35.81 -17.28
CA GLY A 230 9.09 -34.95 -18.42
C GLY A 230 7.98 -33.92 -18.15
N MET A 231 7.58 -33.71 -16.90
CA MET A 231 6.49 -32.80 -16.52
C MET A 231 6.94 -31.35 -16.27
N MET A 232 7.99 -30.87 -16.96
CA MET A 232 8.47 -29.51 -16.86
C MET A 232 7.35 -28.47 -17.13
N SER A 233 6.42 -28.81 -18.01
CA SER A 233 5.24 -27.99 -18.30
C SER A 233 4.31 -27.84 -17.09
N LEU A 234 4.13 -28.89 -16.27
CA LEU A 234 3.32 -28.79 -15.04
C LEU A 234 3.98 -27.96 -13.97
N ILE A 235 5.30 -28.07 -13.82
CA ILE A 235 6.07 -27.27 -12.88
C ILE A 235 6.04 -25.79 -13.30
N ALA A 236 6.27 -25.50 -14.58
CA ALA A 236 6.16 -24.15 -15.13
C ALA A 236 4.75 -23.54 -14.91
N THR A 237 3.70 -24.36 -15.07
CA THR A 237 2.32 -23.98 -14.76
C THR A 237 2.14 -23.67 -13.28
N GLY A 238 2.75 -24.44 -12.39
CA GLY A 238 2.75 -24.19 -10.95
C GLY A 238 3.36 -22.82 -10.59
N VAL A 239 4.55 -22.51 -11.13
CA VAL A 239 5.22 -21.21 -10.92
C VAL A 239 4.36 -20.05 -11.39
N THR A 240 3.81 -20.15 -12.61
CA THR A 240 2.95 -19.09 -13.17
C THR A 240 1.67 -18.91 -12.38
N SER A 241 1.06 -20.00 -11.90
CA SER A 241 -0.15 -19.97 -11.06
C SER A 241 0.11 -19.31 -9.71
N ILE A 242 1.23 -19.61 -9.06
CA ILE A 242 1.65 -18.96 -7.81
C ILE A 242 1.87 -17.46 -8.03
N GLY A 243 2.64 -17.10 -9.05
CA GLY A 243 2.89 -15.71 -9.40
C GLY A 243 1.57 -14.97 -9.61
N PHE A 244 0.68 -15.52 -10.44
CA PHE A 244 -0.61 -14.92 -10.74
C PHE A 244 -1.47 -14.74 -9.48
N ALA A 245 -1.61 -15.75 -8.64
CA ALA A 245 -2.43 -15.70 -7.44
C ALA A 245 -1.90 -14.67 -6.44
N LEU A 246 -0.59 -14.64 -6.17
CA LEU A 246 0.02 -13.69 -5.25
C LEU A 246 -0.03 -12.26 -5.79
N PHE A 247 0.24 -12.04 -7.08
CA PHE A 247 0.12 -10.72 -7.69
C PHE A 247 -1.32 -10.21 -7.70
N SER A 248 -2.27 -11.06 -8.06
CA SER A 248 -3.69 -10.72 -8.03
C SER A 248 -4.14 -10.30 -6.65
N MET A 249 -3.73 -11.04 -5.62
CA MET A 249 -4.05 -10.71 -4.24
C MET A 249 -3.34 -9.44 -3.75
N SER A 250 -2.09 -9.21 -4.16
CA SER A 250 -1.35 -7.98 -3.85
C SER A 250 -2.01 -6.74 -4.45
N ILE A 251 -2.53 -6.86 -5.67
CA ILE A 251 -3.29 -5.81 -6.33
C ILE A 251 -4.63 -5.57 -5.60
N LEU A 252 -5.31 -6.64 -5.18
CA LEU A 252 -6.52 -6.56 -4.36
C LEU A 252 -6.24 -5.77 -3.08
N LEU A 253 -5.19 -6.09 -2.37
CA LEU A 253 -4.75 -5.34 -1.20
C LEU A 253 -4.52 -3.86 -1.52
N TYR A 254 -3.83 -3.54 -2.62
CA TYR A 254 -3.57 -2.15 -3.02
C TYR A 254 -4.85 -1.34 -3.29
N VAL A 255 -5.85 -1.95 -3.91
CA VAL A 255 -7.12 -1.28 -4.24
C VAL A 255 -8.02 -1.15 -3.00
N PHE A 256 -8.00 -2.17 -2.15
CA PHE A 256 -8.86 -2.23 -0.96
C PHE A 256 -8.35 -1.36 0.18
N THR A 257 -7.03 -1.23 0.34
CA THR A 257 -6.44 -0.50 1.45
C THR A 257 -6.54 1.01 1.25
N ARG A 258 -7.21 1.69 2.17
CA ARG A 258 -7.18 3.13 2.28
C ARG A 258 -6.07 3.50 3.25
N ARG A 259 -4.99 4.07 2.74
CA ARG A 259 -3.85 4.48 3.58
C ARG A 259 -4.27 5.64 4.48
N PRO A 260 -3.97 5.57 5.78
CA PRO A 260 -4.18 6.71 6.67
C PRO A 260 -3.28 7.89 6.24
N PHE A 261 -3.72 9.11 6.52
CA PHE A 261 -2.92 10.31 6.28
C PHE A 261 -1.57 10.22 6.97
N PHE A 262 -0.50 10.24 6.22
CA PHE A 262 0.85 10.14 6.75
C PHE A 262 1.75 11.27 6.25
N GLU A 263 1.94 11.37 4.95
CA GLU A 263 2.90 12.27 4.32
C GLU A 263 2.18 13.40 3.57
N SER A 264 2.50 14.63 3.93
CA SER A 264 2.12 15.81 3.16
C SER A 264 2.84 15.81 1.80
N LYS A 265 2.20 16.35 0.78
CA LYS A 265 2.88 16.60 -0.50
C LYS A 265 3.75 17.84 -0.33
N PRO A 266 5.06 17.70 -0.12
CA PRO A 266 5.91 18.86 0.10
C PRO A 266 5.90 19.77 -1.13
N ARG A 267 5.80 21.06 -0.92
CA ARG A 267 5.87 22.08 -1.96
C ARG A 267 7.21 22.06 -2.71
N LYS A 268 8.28 21.64 -2.02
CA LYS A 268 9.61 21.35 -2.58
C LYS A 268 10.04 19.96 -2.10
N LYS A 269 10.52 19.10 -3.02
CA LYS A 269 11.10 17.81 -2.64
C LYS A 269 12.25 18.06 -1.66
N THR A 270 12.12 17.56 -0.45
CA THR A 270 13.15 17.65 0.58
C THR A 270 14.42 16.96 0.06
N ARG A 271 15.61 17.50 0.34
CA ARG A 271 16.90 16.88 -0.07
C ARG A 271 16.98 15.39 0.29
N ILE A 272 16.40 15.02 1.43
CA ILE A 272 16.33 13.63 1.91
C ILE A 272 15.56 12.74 0.92
N LEU A 273 14.41 13.18 0.41
CA LEU A 273 13.61 12.40 -0.55
C LEU A 273 14.31 12.26 -1.91
N LEU A 274 15.10 13.25 -2.32
CA LEU A 274 15.94 13.15 -3.50
C LEU A 274 17.04 12.11 -3.31
N ILE A 275 17.74 12.11 -2.18
CA ILE A 275 18.79 11.13 -1.88
C ILE A 275 18.19 9.72 -1.85
N ILE A 276 17.06 9.52 -1.16
CA ILE A 276 16.35 8.22 -1.12
C ILE A 276 16.00 7.75 -2.53
N SER A 277 15.48 8.63 -3.39
CA SER A 277 15.08 8.25 -4.74
C SER A 277 16.28 7.91 -5.63
N LEU A 278 17.39 8.63 -5.50
CA LEU A 278 18.62 8.38 -6.25
C LEU A 278 19.29 7.06 -5.82
N THR A 279 19.46 6.85 -4.52
CA THR A 279 20.06 5.61 -3.99
C THR A 279 19.19 4.39 -4.30
N GLY A 280 17.87 4.53 -4.23
CA GLY A 280 16.94 3.47 -4.63
C GLY A 280 16.99 3.16 -6.13
N LEU A 281 17.11 4.18 -6.98
CA LEU A 281 17.28 3.99 -8.43
C LEU A 281 18.60 3.29 -8.76
N MET A 282 19.69 3.67 -8.11
CA MET A 282 20.98 2.96 -8.24
C MET A 282 20.87 1.49 -7.84
N GLY A 283 20.17 1.19 -6.73
CA GLY A 283 19.88 -0.18 -6.31
C GLY A 283 19.11 -0.96 -7.38
N PHE A 284 18.10 -0.36 -7.99
CA PHE A 284 17.32 -0.99 -9.05
C PHE A 284 18.16 -1.27 -10.31
N VAL A 285 18.97 -0.31 -10.75
CA VAL A 285 19.89 -0.50 -11.90
C VAL A 285 20.87 -1.63 -11.61
N PHE A 286 21.46 -1.65 -10.42
CA PHE A 286 22.37 -2.73 -10.03
C PHE A 286 21.68 -4.10 -10.00
N PHE A 287 20.47 -4.17 -9.45
CA PHE A 287 19.68 -5.40 -9.41
C PHE A 287 19.38 -5.93 -10.81
N THR A 288 19.01 -5.05 -11.76
CA THR A 288 18.77 -5.46 -13.15
C THR A 288 20.03 -5.94 -13.85
N ILE A 289 21.17 -5.29 -13.62
CA ILE A 289 22.49 -5.71 -14.16
C ILE A 289 22.88 -7.09 -13.60
N LEU A 290 22.70 -7.29 -12.30
CA LEU A 290 23.01 -8.55 -11.63
C LEU A 290 22.15 -9.70 -12.15
N LEU A 291 20.88 -9.46 -12.34
CA LEU A 291 19.93 -10.43 -12.87
C LEU A 291 20.26 -10.78 -14.34
N ALA A 292 20.61 -9.78 -15.14
CA ALA A 292 21.09 -9.99 -16.51
C ALA A 292 22.40 -10.80 -16.54
N TYR A 293 23.34 -10.50 -15.63
CA TYR A 293 24.59 -11.27 -15.49
C TYR A 293 24.32 -12.74 -15.14
N LEU A 294 23.42 -13.04 -14.20
CA LEU A 294 23.04 -14.40 -13.84
C LEU A 294 22.43 -15.17 -15.02
N LEU A 295 21.61 -14.48 -15.82
CA LEU A 295 21.01 -15.09 -17.02
C LEU A 295 22.04 -15.39 -18.10
N VAL A 296 22.95 -14.44 -18.40
CA VAL A 296 23.95 -14.58 -19.46
C VAL A 296 25.05 -15.57 -19.08
N SER A 297 25.48 -15.59 -17.81
CA SER A 297 26.51 -16.51 -17.32
C SER A 297 26.02 -17.94 -17.10
N GLY A 298 24.71 -18.19 -17.18
CA GLY A 298 24.12 -19.48 -16.82
C GLY A 298 24.10 -19.79 -15.32
N ASN A 299 24.61 -18.91 -14.48
CA ASN A 299 24.67 -19.09 -13.02
C ASN A 299 23.30 -19.04 -12.34
N ILE A 300 22.23 -18.75 -13.08
CA ILE A 300 20.84 -18.83 -12.58
C ILE A 300 20.42 -20.26 -12.23
N TYR A 301 21.14 -21.26 -12.78
CA TYR A 301 20.92 -22.67 -12.47
C TYR A 301 21.56 -23.10 -11.14
N SER A 302 22.41 -22.28 -10.54
CA SER A 302 23.02 -22.53 -9.24
C SER A 302 22.33 -21.75 -8.14
N MET A 303 21.71 -22.48 -7.19
CA MET A 303 21.00 -21.85 -6.04
C MET A 303 21.93 -20.99 -5.18
N GLU A 304 23.21 -21.36 -5.05
CA GLU A 304 24.19 -20.63 -4.26
C GLU A 304 24.48 -19.24 -4.85
N TYR A 305 24.74 -19.17 -6.16
CA TYR A 305 24.98 -17.87 -6.83
C TYR A 305 23.74 -17.00 -6.83
N VAL A 306 22.55 -17.59 -7.00
CA VAL A 306 21.29 -16.84 -6.89
C VAL A 306 21.09 -16.32 -5.47
N GLY A 307 21.30 -17.14 -4.46
CA GLY A 307 21.18 -16.73 -3.06
C GLY A 307 22.14 -15.59 -2.70
N LEU A 308 23.42 -15.72 -3.09
CA LEU A 308 24.43 -14.70 -2.86
C LEU A 308 24.07 -13.38 -3.57
N SER A 309 23.66 -13.47 -4.84
CA SER A 309 23.33 -12.29 -5.63
C SER A 309 22.11 -11.55 -5.12
N LEU A 310 21.07 -12.25 -4.68
CA LEU A 310 19.88 -11.64 -4.04
C LEU A 310 20.28 -10.94 -2.72
N THR A 311 21.17 -11.56 -1.93
CA THR A 311 21.67 -10.94 -0.69
C THR A 311 22.41 -9.63 -0.98
N ILE A 312 23.33 -9.63 -1.95
CA ILE A 312 24.09 -8.43 -2.36
C ILE A 312 23.14 -7.34 -2.86
N ALA A 313 22.17 -7.69 -3.71
CA ALA A 313 21.18 -6.75 -4.20
C ALA A 313 20.37 -6.12 -3.04
N GLY A 314 19.96 -6.94 -2.08
CA GLY A 314 19.24 -6.47 -0.89
C GLY A 314 20.08 -5.51 -0.03
N LEU A 315 21.38 -5.79 0.13
CA LEU A 315 22.31 -4.91 0.87
C LEU A 315 22.50 -3.54 0.19
N ILE A 316 22.42 -3.47 -1.13
CA ILE A 316 22.53 -2.20 -1.87
C ILE A 316 21.26 -1.35 -1.69
N PHE A 317 20.07 -1.97 -1.57
CA PHE A 317 18.85 -1.24 -1.25
C PHE A 317 18.76 -0.80 0.22
N LEU A 318 19.49 -1.42 1.11
CA LEU A 318 19.38 -1.25 2.57
C LEU A 318 19.60 0.21 3.03
N PRO A 319 20.59 0.98 2.54
CA PRO A 319 20.77 2.38 2.92
C PRO A 319 19.52 3.23 2.63
N SER A 320 18.93 3.07 1.43
CA SER A 320 17.67 3.75 1.07
C SER A 320 16.54 3.37 2.02
N GLY A 321 16.41 2.10 2.33
CA GLY A 321 15.40 1.57 3.24
C GLY A 321 15.53 2.15 4.66
N ILE A 322 16.74 2.19 5.21
CA ILE A 322 17.01 2.76 6.54
C ILE A 322 16.67 4.27 6.56
N MET A 323 17.07 5.01 5.52
CA MET A 323 16.77 6.45 5.43
C MET A 323 15.26 6.71 5.42
N VAL A 324 14.48 5.88 4.72
CA VAL A 324 13.02 5.97 4.72
C VAL A 324 12.45 5.73 6.12
N ARG A 325 12.92 4.70 6.83
CA ARG A 325 12.46 4.40 8.20
C ARG A 325 12.79 5.53 9.18
N ILE A 326 13.96 6.15 9.07
CA ILE A 326 14.31 7.33 9.87
C ILE A 326 13.38 8.50 9.55
N TYR A 327 13.07 8.73 8.28
CA TYR A 327 12.14 9.77 7.85
C TYR A 327 10.72 9.53 8.39
N GLU A 328 10.19 8.31 8.26
CA GLU A 328 8.89 7.91 8.79
C GLU A 328 8.83 8.04 10.32
N GLY A 329 9.89 7.63 11.01
CA GLY A 329 9.99 7.76 12.47
C GLY A 329 9.90 9.21 12.95
N ARG A 330 10.49 10.17 12.20
CA ARG A 330 10.37 11.60 12.51
C ARG A 330 8.94 12.11 12.36
N ILE A 331 8.26 11.75 11.26
CA ILE A 331 6.86 12.14 11.03
C ILE A 331 5.96 11.59 12.14
N ASN A 332 6.13 10.32 12.51
CA ASN A 332 5.36 9.72 13.60
C ASN A 332 5.54 10.45 14.93
N GLU A 333 6.77 10.86 15.23
CA GLU A 333 7.07 11.62 16.45
C GLU A 333 6.43 13.01 16.44
N TYR A 334 6.45 13.70 15.29
CA TYR A 334 5.75 14.98 15.14
C TYR A 334 4.24 14.82 15.36
N ASP A 335 3.63 13.80 14.76
CA ASP A 335 2.19 13.53 14.89
C ASP A 335 1.78 13.15 16.31
N MET A 336 2.66 12.49 17.05
CA MET A 336 2.43 12.10 18.44
C MET A 336 2.37 13.32 19.39
N PHE A 337 3.24 14.30 19.19
CA PHE A 337 3.30 15.49 20.06
C PHE A 337 2.42 16.64 19.60
N PHE A 338 1.99 16.66 18.34
CA PHE A 338 1.21 17.76 17.76
C PHE A 338 -0.13 17.99 18.47
N PRO A 339 -0.94 17.00 18.86
CA PRO A 339 -2.21 17.22 19.54
C PRO A 339 -2.04 17.96 20.88
N ALA A 340 -1.06 17.58 21.68
CA ALA A 340 -0.76 18.26 22.95
C ALA A 340 -0.26 19.69 22.71
N PHE A 341 0.63 19.88 21.73
CA PHE A 341 1.15 21.17 21.35
C PHE A 341 0.04 22.13 20.93
N ILE A 342 -0.86 21.74 19.99
CA ILE A 342 -1.86 22.64 19.43
C ILE A 342 -2.92 23.05 20.46
N ARG A 343 -3.26 22.16 21.41
CA ARG A 343 -4.14 22.47 22.54
C ARG A 343 -3.51 23.55 23.42
N SER A 344 -2.31 23.28 23.92
CA SER A 344 -1.62 24.20 24.82
C SER A 344 -1.30 25.55 24.14
N TYR A 345 -1.01 25.52 22.82
CA TYR A 345 -0.80 26.76 22.07
C TYR A 345 -2.08 27.59 21.94
N GLY A 346 -3.22 26.97 21.69
CA GLY A 346 -4.52 27.65 21.69
C GLY A 346 -4.87 28.27 23.02
N GLU A 347 -4.64 27.57 24.13
CA GLU A 347 -4.84 28.06 25.50
C GLU A 347 -3.91 29.26 25.81
N GLN A 348 -2.62 29.15 25.46
CA GLN A 348 -1.66 30.25 25.66
C GLN A 348 -1.99 31.48 24.83
N MET A 349 -2.43 31.31 23.57
CA MET A 349 -2.85 32.40 22.69
C MET A 349 -4.08 33.15 23.20
N THR A 350 -4.93 32.51 24.00
CA THR A 350 -6.08 33.18 24.66
C THR A 350 -5.63 34.06 25.81
N THR A 351 -4.61 33.64 26.56
CA THR A 351 -4.05 34.38 27.68
C THR A 351 -3.08 35.47 27.22
N LEU A 352 -2.24 35.14 26.24
CA LEU A 352 -1.23 36.01 25.64
C LEU A 352 -1.51 36.14 24.15
N PRO A 353 -2.29 37.15 23.69
CA PRO A 353 -2.70 37.24 22.28
C PRO A 353 -1.55 37.76 21.37
N ASN A 354 -0.38 37.14 21.52
CA ASN A 354 0.81 37.37 20.73
C ASN A 354 1.44 36.04 20.36
N MET A 355 1.56 35.74 19.07
CA MET A 355 2.07 34.48 18.57
C MET A 355 3.50 34.13 19.04
N VAL A 356 4.34 35.14 19.33
CA VAL A 356 5.72 34.95 19.82
C VAL A 356 5.72 34.61 21.32
N GLU A 357 5.05 35.44 22.11
CA GLU A 357 5.06 35.30 23.57
C GLU A 357 4.32 34.02 24.03
N SER A 358 3.23 33.68 23.35
CA SER A 358 2.47 32.44 23.64
C SER A 358 3.23 31.16 23.27
N LEU A 359 4.19 31.23 22.33
CA LEU A 359 5.02 30.07 21.94
C LEU A 359 6.17 29.81 22.93
N LYS A 360 6.68 30.87 23.60
CA LYS A 360 7.85 30.81 24.49
C LYS A 360 7.72 29.80 25.64
N PRO A 361 6.60 29.73 26.40
CA PRO A 361 6.44 28.71 27.45
C PRO A 361 6.44 27.28 26.91
N LEU A 362 5.90 27.06 25.72
CA LEU A 362 5.81 25.72 25.11
C LEU A 362 7.17 25.19 24.67
N LEU A 363 8.13 26.08 24.39
CA LEU A 363 9.51 25.67 24.07
C LEU A 363 10.24 25.11 25.30
N MET A 364 9.73 25.33 26.52
CA MET A 364 10.26 24.69 27.74
C MET A 364 9.67 23.29 27.96
N ALA A 365 8.54 22.97 27.31
CA ALA A 365 7.89 21.66 27.41
C ALA A 365 8.67 20.57 26.64
N GLU A 366 8.41 19.32 27.03
CA GLU A 366 9.01 18.15 26.39
C GLU A 366 8.16 17.73 25.17
N LEU A 367 8.52 18.27 24.01
CA LEU A 367 7.81 18.09 22.73
C LEU A 367 8.62 17.23 21.72
N GLY A 368 9.57 16.44 22.21
CA GLY A 368 10.40 15.58 21.37
C GLY A 368 11.05 16.36 20.21
N LYS A 369 11.11 15.73 19.02
CA LYS A 369 11.69 16.38 17.82
C LYS A 369 10.85 17.54 17.29
N LEU A 370 9.56 17.64 17.65
CA LEU A 370 8.71 18.77 17.27
C LEU A 370 9.27 20.09 17.80
N LYS A 371 9.89 20.08 18.97
CA LYS A 371 10.54 21.25 19.59
C LYS A 371 11.53 21.96 18.66
N LYS A 372 12.30 21.21 17.87
CA LYS A 372 13.25 21.79 16.90
C LYS A 372 12.53 22.60 15.83
N LEU A 373 11.41 22.10 15.31
CA LEU A 373 10.62 22.82 14.31
C LEU A 373 9.96 24.07 14.91
N LEU A 374 9.48 23.97 16.14
CA LEU A 374 8.89 25.11 16.86
C LEU A 374 9.91 26.20 17.17
N ASN A 375 11.15 25.85 17.52
CA ASN A 375 12.24 26.80 17.65
C ASN A 375 12.51 27.58 16.34
N ASN A 376 12.41 26.89 15.18
CA ASN A 376 12.52 27.58 13.89
C ASN A 376 11.38 28.58 13.66
N VAL A 377 10.14 28.21 14.04
CA VAL A 377 8.99 29.13 13.96
C VAL A 377 9.21 30.34 14.88
N TYR A 378 9.60 30.09 16.13
CA TYR A 378 9.88 31.14 17.11
C TYR A 378 10.94 32.10 16.59
N ALA A 379 12.06 31.62 16.07
CA ALA A 379 13.11 32.45 15.49
C ALA A 379 12.61 33.28 14.28
N ARG A 380 11.76 32.71 13.40
CA ARG A 380 11.18 33.41 12.26
C ARG A 380 10.25 34.54 12.73
N LEU A 381 9.38 34.25 13.68
CA LEU A 381 8.45 35.25 14.25
C LEU A 381 9.19 36.39 14.98
N LEU A 382 10.26 36.06 15.73
CA LEU A 382 11.14 37.08 16.34
C LEU A 382 11.78 37.99 15.29
N ASN A 383 12.17 37.43 14.13
CA ASN A 383 12.72 38.18 13.00
C ASN A 383 11.64 38.87 12.15
N ARG A 384 10.40 39.00 12.67
CA ARG A 384 9.26 39.66 12.01
C ARG A 384 8.89 39.06 10.64
N VAL A 385 9.16 37.79 10.40
CA VAL A 385 8.64 37.06 9.24
C VAL A 385 7.13 36.97 9.38
N ASP A 386 6.40 37.18 8.28
CA ASP A 386 4.94 37.06 8.28
C ASP A 386 4.49 35.74 8.92
N PRO A 387 3.58 35.75 9.89
CA PRO A 387 3.12 34.56 10.60
C PRO A 387 2.63 33.44 9.68
N ARG A 388 1.91 33.78 8.60
CA ARG A 388 1.46 32.76 7.62
C ARG A 388 2.62 32.05 6.97
N ILE A 389 3.68 32.79 6.61
CA ILE A 389 4.89 32.22 6.01
C ILE A 389 5.63 31.37 7.04
N ALA A 390 5.80 31.86 8.27
CA ALA A 390 6.50 31.13 9.33
C ALA A 390 5.83 29.78 9.63
N TRP A 391 4.50 29.76 9.77
CA TRP A 391 3.73 28.54 10.01
C TRP A 391 3.60 27.64 8.78
N SER A 392 3.54 28.20 7.57
CA SER A 392 3.55 27.36 6.35
C SER A 392 4.88 26.63 6.17
N LEU A 393 5.99 27.28 6.51
CA LEU A 393 7.31 26.64 6.50
C LEU A 393 7.43 25.55 7.57
N PHE A 394 6.85 25.74 8.75
CA PHE A 394 6.75 24.71 9.79
C PHE A 394 5.98 23.48 9.28
N ALA A 395 4.84 23.71 8.64
CA ALA A 395 4.04 22.67 8.04
C ALA A 395 4.82 21.87 6.96
N ASP A 396 5.50 22.58 6.07
CA ASP A 396 6.33 21.99 5.00
C ASP A 396 7.55 21.22 5.57
N GLU A 397 8.22 21.76 6.60
CA GLU A 397 9.37 21.14 7.27
C GLU A 397 8.99 19.86 8.04
N SER A 398 7.77 19.80 8.58
CA SER A 398 7.27 18.60 9.28
C SER A 398 7.09 17.41 8.35
N GLY A 399 6.72 17.66 7.09
CA GLY A 399 6.35 16.62 6.13
C GLY A 399 5.11 15.79 6.52
N SER A 400 4.47 16.10 7.65
CA SER A 400 3.26 15.44 8.13
C SER A 400 2.01 16.08 7.55
N GLU A 401 1.10 15.26 7.04
CA GLU A 401 -0.22 15.71 6.59
C GLU A 401 -1.07 16.25 7.76
N MET A 402 -0.97 15.62 8.92
CA MET A 402 -1.72 15.96 10.13
C MET A 402 -1.27 17.31 10.68
N VAL A 403 0.04 17.51 10.84
CA VAL A 403 0.62 18.79 11.27
C VAL A 403 0.31 19.87 10.26
N THR A 404 0.45 19.61 8.95
CA THR A 404 0.17 20.57 7.88
C THR A 404 -1.27 21.08 7.95
N ARG A 405 -2.24 20.17 7.97
CA ARG A 405 -3.66 20.56 7.99
C ARG A 405 -4.05 21.24 9.29
N GLY A 406 -3.63 20.69 10.44
CA GLY A 406 -3.93 21.28 11.74
C GLY A 406 -3.37 22.69 11.90
N THR A 407 -2.12 22.92 11.49
CA THR A 407 -1.48 24.24 11.53
C THR A 407 -2.20 25.25 10.65
N HIS A 408 -2.54 24.90 9.42
CA HIS A 408 -3.25 25.82 8.52
C HIS A 408 -4.65 26.16 9.04
N ILE A 409 -5.40 25.18 9.57
CA ILE A 409 -6.71 25.43 10.19
C ILE A 409 -6.57 26.41 11.36
N PHE A 410 -5.56 26.20 12.20
CA PHE A 410 -5.31 27.08 13.34
C PHE A 410 -5.00 28.51 12.90
N VAL A 411 -4.10 28.70 11.93
CA VAL A 411 -3.72 30.02 11.41
C VAL A 411 -4.90 30.74 10.75
N ASP A 412 -5.68 30.03 9.91
CA ASP A 412 -6.88 30.61 9.29
C ASP A 412 -7.92 31.03 10.35
N THR A 413 -8.02 30.30 11.47
CA THR A 413 -8.91 30.66 12.58
C THR A 413 -8.42 31.89 13.32
N VAL A 414 -7.10 32.01 13.57
CA VAL A 414 -6.51 33.23 14.16
C VAL A 414 -6.83 34.46 13.31
N GLU A 415 -6.68 34.38 11.98
CA GLU A 415 -6.96 35.47 11.06
C GLU A 415 -8.43 35.91 11.05
N LEU A 416 -9.35 34.98 11.32
CA LEU A 416 -10.77 35.27 11.38
C LEU A 416 -11.25 35.65 12.80
N GLY A 417 -10.33 35.81 13.75
CA GLY A 417 -10.65 36.19 15.13
C GLY A 417 -11.42 35.11 15.90
N GLY A 418 -11.18 33.82 15.56
CA GLY A 418 -11.83 32.72 16.23
C GLY A 418 -11.35 32.49 17.67
N ASP A 419 -12.13 31.77 18.46
CA ASP A 419 -11.75 31.33 19.81
C ASP A 419 -10.62 30.29 19.73
N LEU A 420 -9.43 30.70 20.18
CA LEU A 420 -8.21 29.88 20.01
C LEU A 420 -8.11 28.75 21.02
N ALA A 421 -8.64 28.89 22.23
CA ALA A 421 -8.70 27.79 23.19
C ALA A 421 -9.61 26.66 22.68
N THR A 422 -10.82 27.03 22.24
CA THR A 422 -11.77 26.07 21.63
C THR A 422 -11.19 25.44 20.36
N THR A 423 -10.53 26.23 19.51
CA THR A 423 -9.88 25.74 18.28
C THR A 423 -8.75 24.76 18.59
N GLY A 424 -7.88 25.09 19.55
CA GLY A 424 -6.81 24.20 20.00
C GLY A 424 -7.35 22.87 20.53
N ALA A 425 -8.43 22.91 21.31
CA ALA A 425 -9.11 21.71 21.82
C ALA A 425 -9.70 20.85 20.67
N ILE A 426 -10.44 21.46 19.75
CA ILE A 426 -11.04 20.76 18.58
C ILE A 426 -9.96 20.07 17.75
N LEU A 427 -8.87 20.79 17.42
CA LEU A 427 -7.79 20.24 16.61
C LEU A 427 -7.00 19.16 17.34
N SER A 428 -6.79 19.32 18.64
CA SER A 428 -6.15 18.31 19.49
C SER A 428 -6.95 17.01 19.49
N ASP A 429 -8.25 17.07 19.76
CA ASP A 429 -9.12 15.90 19.79
C ASP A 429 -9.21 15.23 18.42
N HIS A 430 -9.36 16.04 17.35
CA HIS A 430 -9.38 15.56 15.97
C HIS A 430 -8.09 14.83 15.58
N THR A 431 -6.94 15.46 15.81
CA THR A 431 -5.65 14.88 15.42
C THR A 431 -5.26 13.69 16.29
N ASN A 432 -5.59 13.71 17.58
CA ASN A 432 -5.34 12.58 18.49
C ASN A 432 -6.14 11.34 18.07
N GLU A 433 -7.41 11.50 17.70
CA GLU A 433 -8.23 10.36 17.25
C GLU A 433 -7.74 9.81 15.90
N LEU A 434 -7.37 10.67 14.96
CA LEU A 434 -6.75 10.22 13.70
C LEU A 434 -5.40 9.50 13.93
N PHE A 435 -4.61 9.97 14.89
CA PHE A 435 -3.37 9.30 15.28
C PHE A 435 -3.64 7.91 15.87
N ARG A 436 -4.66 7.77 16.75
CA ARG A 436 -5.11 6.47 17.30
C ARG A 436 -5.51 5.50 16.21
N LEU A 437 -6.31 5.94 15.23
CA LEU A 437 -6.69 5.11 14.08
C LEU A 437 -5.48 4.64 13.29
N ARG A 438 -4.48 5.52 13.10
CA ARG A 438 -3.21 5.15 12.44
C ARG A 438 -2.44 4.12 13.26
N VAL A 439 -2.36 4.27 14.57
CA VAL A 439 -1.69 3.30 15.45
C VAL A 439 -2.36 1.94 15.34
N ALA A 440 -3.70 1.88 15.43
CA ALA A 440 -4.45 0.64 15.27
C ALA A 440 -4.22 -0.03 13.89
N TYR A 441 -4.25 0.75 12.82
CA TYR A 441 -3.92 0.28 11.48
C TYR A 441 -2.49 -0.26 11.38
N THR A 442 -1.52 0.48 11.93
CA THR A 442 -0.11 0.10 11.91
C THR A 442 0.15 -1.19 12.71
N GLN A 443 -0.62 -1.43 13.77
CA GLN A 443 -0.55 -2.66 14.56
C GLN A 443 -0.94 -3.88 13.73
N VAL A 444 -2.06 -3.80 12.99
CA VAL A 444 -2.49 -4.87 12.08
C VAL A 444 -1.46 -5.09 10.96
N PHE A 445 -0.93 -4.01 10.40
CA PHE A 445 0.12 -4.09 9.38
C PHE A 445 1.40 -4.77 9.90
N ARG A 446 1.87 -4.43 11.11
CA ARG A 446 3.08 -5.04 11.70
C ARG A 446 2.90 -6.54 11.95
N THR A 447 1.72 -6.95 12.43
CA THR A 447 1.40 -8.38 12.58
C THR A 447 1.49 -9.09 11.24
N PHE A 448 0.90 -8.51 10.20
CA PHE A 448 1.00 -9.06 8.84
C PHE A 448 2.44 -9.10 8.33
N GLU A 449 3.20 -8.01 8.49
CA GLU A 449 4.60 -7.90 8.08
C GLU A 449 5.44 -9.03 8.69
N THR A 450 5.34 -9.25 10.00
CA THR A 450 6.07 -10.30 10.71
C THR A 450 5.65 -11.70 10.24
N THR A 451 4.34 -11.95 10.15
CA THR A 451 3.82 -13.24 9.68
C THR A 451 4.24 -13.52 8.24
N LEU A 452 4.23 -12.51 7.39
CA LEU A 452 4.63 -12.65 5.99
C LEU A 452 6.13 -13.00 5.85
N TYR A 453 7.01 -12.37 6.63
CA TYR A 453 8.44 -12.73 6.63
C TYR A 453 8.66 -14.17 7.06
N LEU A 454 7.98 -14.62 8.11
CA LEU A 454 8.09 -16.00 8.59
C LEU A 454 7.56 -17.01 7.53
N MET A 455 6.39 -16.74 6.96
CA MET A 455 5.81 -17.59 5.92
C MET A 455 6.66 -17.62 4.64
N HIS A 456 7.24 -16.48 4.27
CA HIS A 456 8.15 -16.41 3.13
C HIS A 456 9.43 -17.21 3.36
N LEU A 457 10.02 -17.11 4.55
CA LEU A 457 11.20 -17.87 4.95
C LEU A 457 10.93 -19.38 4.92
N THR A 458 9.84 -19.82 5.56
CA THR A 458 9.47 -21.26 5.58
C THR A 458 9.16 -21.78 4.20
N ALA A 459 8.51 -21.00 3.35
CA ALA A 459 8.23 -21.34 1.97
C ALA A 459 9.52 -21.57 1.15
N LEU A 460 10.50 -20.68 1.32
CA LEU A 460 11.80 -20.80 0.63
C LEU A 460 12.59 -22.04 1.09
N ILE A 461 12.67 -22.24 2.41
CA ILE A 461 13.35 -23.43 2.97
C ILE A 461 12.74 -24.71 2.42
N LEU A 462 11.40 -24.79 2.37
CA LEU A 462 10.69 -25.96 1.83
C LEU A 462 11.00 -26.15 0.34
N LEU A 463 10.96 -25.12 -0.47
CA LEU A 463 11.23 -25.21 -1.91
C LEU A 463 12.68 -25.61 -2.19
N VAL A 464 13.65 -25.03 -1.47
CA VAL A 464 15.08 -25.39 -1.62
C VAL A 464 15.32 -26.82 -1.15
N PHE A 465 14.69 -27.24 -0.04
CA PHE A 465 14.79 -28.61 0.46
C PHE A 465 14.32 -29.61 -0.58
N ILE A 466 13.12 -29.41 -1.13
CA ILE A 466 12.57 -30.34 -2.15
C ILE A 466 13.41 -30.29 -3.43
N GLY A 467 13.85 -29.11 -3.87
CA GLY A 467 14.70 -28.96 -5.02
C GLY A 467 16.03 -29.74 -4.88
N SER A 468 16.70 -29.58 -3.74
CA SER A 468 17.94 -30.29 -3.44
C SER A 468 17.72 -31.81 -3.31
N PHE A 469 16.62 -32.21 -2.68
CA PHE A 469 16.24 -33.65 -2.57
C PHE A 469 16.06 -34.29 -3.96
N ILE A 470 15.34 -33.61 -4.86
CA ILE A 470 15.12 -34.09 -6.23
C ILE A 470 16.45 -34.22 -7.00
N ASN A 471 17.34 -33.22 -6.87
CA ASN A 471 18.65 -33.26 -7.52
C ASN A 471 19.50 -34.44 -7.07
N VAL A 472 19.56 -34.71 -5.78
CA VAL A 472 20.32 -35.84 -5.23
C VAL A 472 19.68 -37.17 -5.63
N PHE A 473 18.36 -37.27 -5.52
CA PHE A 473 17.64 -38.49 -5.91
C PHE A 473 17.83 -38.79 -7.41
N SER A 474 17.74 -37.78 -8.27
CA SER A 474 18.01 -37.89 -9.70
C SER A 474 19.45 -38.37 -9.96
N GLY A 475 20.43 -37.86 -9.22
CA GLY A 475 21.83 -38.33 -9.30
C GLY A 475 21.98 -39.80 -8.94
N ILE A 476 21.34 -40.26 -7.87
CA ILE A 476 21.34 -41.67 -7.45
C ILE A 476 20.71 -42.56 -8.55
N VAL A 477 19.53 -42.18 -9.07
CA VAL A 477 18.85 -42.92 -10.14
C VAL A 477 19.72 -43.00 -11.40
N THR A 478 20.38 -41.91 -11.77
CA THR A 478 21.27 -41.85 -12.94
C THR A 478 22.46 -42.82 -12.81
N SER A 479 23.08 -42.86 -11.63
CA SER A 479 24.19 -43.80 -11.39
C SER A 479 23.76 -45.25 -11.38
N PHE A 480 22.60 -45.55 -10.80
CA PHE A 480 22.01 -46.89 -10.90
C PHE A 480 21.68 -47.27 -12.35
N ALA A 481 21.11 -46.35 -13.13
CA ALA A 481 20.79 -46.59 -14.55
C ALA A 481 22.02 -46.91 -15.40
N GLN A 482 23.18 -46.34 -15.05
CA GLN A 482 24.47 -46.64 -15.74
C GLN A 482 25.01 -48.03 -15.40
N SER A 483 24.65 -48.60 -14.28
CA SER A 483 25.10 -49.94 -13.82
C SER A 483 24.22 -51.10 -14.29
N ILE A 484 23.09 -50.83 -14.95
CA ILE A 484 22.08 -51.82 -15.39
C ILE A 484 22.08 -51.93 -16.92
N PRO A 485 21.78 -53.15 -17.50
CA PRO A 485 21.65 -53.30 -18.94
C PRO A 485 20.67 -52.31 -19.58
N SER A 486 21.01 -51.82 -20.79
CA SER A 486 20.33 -50.71 -21.48
C SER A 486 18.81 -50.85 -21.65
N GLU A 487 18.28 -52.07 -21.68
CA GLU A 487 16.84 -52.33 -21.77
C GLU A 487 16.09 -51.93 -20.49
N TYR A 488 16.66 -52.22 -19.32
CA TYR A 488 16.07 -51.85 -18.02
C TYR A 488 16.35 -50.38 -17.66
N ALA A 489 17.47 -49.83 -18.13
CA ALA A 489 17.79 -48.41 -17.91
C ALA A 489 16.75 -47.47 -18.53
N LYS A 490 16.10 -47.84 -19.63
CA LYS A 490 15.01 -47.09 -20.25
C LYS A 490 13.78 -46.96 -19.34
N ILE A 491 13.51 -47.99 -18.50
CA ILE A 491 12.39 -47.99 -17.56
C ILE A 491 12.67 -46.99 -16.41
N LEU A 492 13.93 -46.85 -15.96
CA LEU A 492 14.34 -45.91 -14.95
C LEU A 492 14.53 -44.50 -15.50
N GLY A 493 14.71 -44.36 -16.82
CA GLY A 493 14.94 -43.05 -17.47
C GLY A 493 13.81 -42.03 -17.29
N PHE A 494 12.58 -42.51 -17.03
CA PHE A 494 11.45 -41.59 -16.73
C PHE A 494 11.56 -40.90 -15.35
N LEU A 495 12.37 -41.43 -14.43
CA LEU A 495 12.63 -40.87 -13.11
C LEU A 495 13.76 -39.82 -13.10
N ILE A 496 14.47 -39.66 -14.23
CA ILE A 496 15.61 -38.75 -14.33
C ILE A 496 15.08 -37.35 -14.69
N VAL A 497 14.99 -36.52 -13.70
CA VAL A 497 14.75 -35.06 -13.90
C VAL A 497 16.09 -34.35 -14.00
N SER A 498 16.27 -33.49 -14.98
CA SER A 498 17.48 -32.67 -15.07
C SER A 498 17.65 -31.80 -13.82
N PRO A 499 18.78 -31.86 -13.10
CA PRO A 499 19.04 -31.03 -11.94
C PRO A 499 18.94 -29.52 -12.25
N ILE A 500 19.33 -29.15 -13.47
CA ILE A 500 19.28 -27.79 -13.99
C ILE A 500 17.85 -27.25 -13.96
N ASP A 501 16.86 -28.04 -14.38
CA ASP A 501 15.46 -27.64 -14.47
C ASP A 501 14.87 -27.32 -13.09
N VAL A 502 15.20 -28.11 -12.08
CA VAL A 502 14.69 -27.95 -10.71
C VAL A 502 15.31 -26.71 -10.05
N SER A 503 16.59 -26.49 -10.22
CA SER A 503 17.29 -25.33 -9.68
C SER A 503 16.78 -24.02 -10.30
N LEU A 504 16.56 -23.99 -11.61
CA LEU A 504 15.97 -22.86 -12.31
C LEU A 504 14.57 -22.55 -11.79
N VAL A 505 13.71 -23.57 -11.64
CA VAL A 505 12.35 -23.40 -11.13
C VAL A 505 12.35 -22.81 -9.72
N THR A 506 13.20 -23.31 -8.83
CA THR A 506 13.32 -22.82 -7.46
C THR A 506 13.80 -21.37 -7.45
N SER A 507 14.80 -21.03 -8.26
CA SER A 507 15.34 -19.67 -8.39
C SER A 507 14.29 -18.69 -8.90
N VAL A 508 13.57 -19.03 -9.97
CA VAL A 508 12.51 -18.18 -10.55
C VAL A 508 11.37 -17.99 -9.55
N THR A 509 10.93 -19.08 -8.89
CA THR A 509 9.85 -19.01 -7.89
C THR A 509 10.24 -18.09 -6.73
N SER A 510 11.48 -18.17 -6.25
CA SER A 510 12.00 -17.30 -5.18
C SER A 510 11.93 -15.82 -5.56
N VAL A 511 12.34 -15.45 -6.77
CA VAL A 511 12.27 -14.06 -7.27
C VAL A 511 10.81 -13.61 -7.40
N VAL A 512 9.92 -14.42 -7.95
CA VAL A 512 8.49 -14.13 -8.08
C VAL A 512 7.87 -13.85 -6.71
N MET A 513 8.18 -14.70 -5.71
CA MET A 513 7.69 -14.52 -4.34
C MET A 513 8.21 -13.23 -3.69
N VAL A 514 9.49 -12.87 -3.88
CA VAL A 514 10.06 -11.61 -3.38
C VAL A 514 9.27 -10.42 -3.93
N VAL A 515 9.06 -10.38 -5.25
CA VAL A 515 8.37 -9.25 -5.90
C VAL A 515 6.91 -9.16 -5.43
N ALA A 516 6.18 -10.29 -5.45
CA ALA A 516 4.78 -10.33 -5.04
C ALA A 516 4.59 -9.91 -3.56
N ASN A 517 5.40 -10.46 -2.65
CA ASN A 517 5.33 -10.16 -1.23
C ASN A 517 5.77 -8.72 -0.93
N THR A 518 6.75 -8.18 -1.65
CA THR A 518 7.13 -6.75 -1.55
C THR A 518 5.98 -5.84 -1.96
N ILE A 519 5.28 -6.16 -3.06
CA ILE A 519 4.12 -5.38 -3.51
C ILE A 519 2.99 -5.46 -2.47
N ALA A 520 2.74 -6.63 -1.88
CA ALA A 520 1.74 -6.80 -0.83
C ALA A 520 2.05 -5.95 0.40
N LEU A 521 3.30 -5.95 0.89
CA LEU A 521 3.74 -5.10 1.99
C LEU A 521 3.58 -3.61 1.65
N CYS A 522 4.02 -3.20 0.47
CA CYS A 522 3.87 -1.81 0.02
C CYS A 522 2.41 -1.39 -0.13
N ALA A 523 1.53 -2.31 -0.52
CA ALA A 523 0.11 -2.03 -0.66
C ALA A 523 -0.54 -1.64 0.67
N VAL A 524 -0.15 -2.32 1.75
CA VAL A 524 -0.75 -2.17 3.08
C VAL A 524 0.03 -1.23 3.99
N ALA A 525 1.30 -0.93 3.71
CA ALA A 525 2.12 -0.07 4.55
C ALA A 525 1.45 1.28 4.84
N SER A 526 1.45 1.67 6.12
CA SER A 526 0.92 2.95 6.59
C SER A 526 1.87 4.14 6.38
N GLY A 527 3.10 3.88 5.93
CA GLY A 527 4.17 4.86 5.80
C GLY A 527 4.23 5.57 4.44
N SER A 528 5.38 6.16 4.17
CA SER A 528 5.70 6.85 2.93
C SER A 528 5.68 5.91 1.70
N ARG A 529 5.45 6.46 0.52
CA ARG A 529 5.54 5.72 -0.75
C ARG A 529 6.94 5.17 -1.01
N TYR A 530 7.95 5.77 -0.43
CA TYR A 530 9.34 5.33 -0.53
C TYR A 530 9.66 4.10 0.34
N GLY A 531 8.72 3.63 1.19
CA GLY A 531 8.83 2.41 2.00
C GLY A 531 9.13 1.15 1.18
N ILE A 532 8.86 1.17 -0.13
CA ILE A 532 9.19 0.08 -1.05
C ILE A 532 10.68 -0.31 -0.98
N PHE A 533 11.59 0.65 -0.84
CA PHE A 533 13.03 0.38 -0.76
C PHE A 533 13.42 -0.39 0.51
N TYR A 534 12.70 -0.17 1.60
CA TYR A 534 12.88 -0.93 2.85
C TYR A 534 12.39 -2.37 2.70
N TYR A 535 11.16 -2.56 2.21
CA TYR A 535 10.57 -3.89 2.10
C TYR A 535 11.27 -4.77 1.07
N ILE A 536 11.64 -4.22 -0.08
CA ILE A 536 12.39 -4.96 -1.11
C ILE A 536 13.79 -5.35 -0.59
N SER A 537 14.46 -4.47 0.14
CA SER A 537 15.76 -4.76 0.75
C SER A 537 15.68 -5.96 1.69
N ILE A 538 14.76 -5.93 2.66
CA ILE A 538 14.60 -7.02 3.63
C ILE A 538 14.20 -8.31 2.94
N MET A 539 13.23 -8.27 2.02
CA MET A 539 12.78 -9.45 1.29
C MET A 539 13.92 -10.09 0.50
N LEU A 540 14.74 -9.30 -0.20
CA LEU A 540 15.88 -9.78 -0.95
C LEU A 540 16.94 -10.41 -0.04
N ILE A 541 17.26 -9.76 1.10
CA ILE A 541 18.24 -10.28 2.07
C ILE A 541 17.75 -11.60 2.67
N VAL A 542 16.51 -11.65 3.14
CA VAL A 542 15.91 -12.85 3.73
C VAL A 542 15.90 -14.00 2.72
N THR A 543 15.48 -13.73 1.48
CA THR A 543 15.47 -14.71 0.41
C THR A 543 16.87 -15.21 0.08
N GLY A 544 17.82 -14.27 -0.10
CA GLY A 544 19.18 -14.63 -0.49
C GLY A 544 19.88 -15.47 0.58
N ILE A 545 19.77 -15.07 1.85
CA ILE A 545 20.33 -15.86 2.97
C ILE A 545 19.63 -17.23 3.07
N ALA A 546 18.29 -17.26 2.99
CA ALA A 546 17.55 -18.50 3.09
C ALA A 546 17.93 -19.50 1.99
N VAL A 547 17.99 -19.05 0.72
CA VAL A 547 18.36 -19.90 -0.42
C VAL A 547 19.80 -20.38 -0.29
N TYR A 548 20.75 -19.49 0.03
CA TYR A 548 22.17 -19.83 0.19
C TYR A 548 22.40 -20.83 1.32
N THR A 549 21.91 -20.52 2.54
CA THR A 549 22.14 -21.38 3.73
C THR A 549 21.43 -22.71 3.62
N SER A 550 20.19 -22.73 3.11
CA SER A 550 19.43 -23.98 2.92
C SER A 550 20.09 -24.88 1.89
N SER A 551 20.54 -24.33 0.77
CA SER A 551 21.27 -25.11 -0.25
C SER A 551 22.53 -25.73 0.33
N TYR A 552 23.36 -24.94 1.02
CA TYR A 552 24.62 -25.40 1.61
C TYR A 552 24.39 -26.49 2.68
N ILE A 553 23.46 -26.28 3.62
CA ILE A 553 23.15 -27.22 4.70
C ILE A 553 22.60 -28.54 4.14
N ILE A 554 21.68 -28.47 3.20
CA ILE A 554 21.02 -29.65 2.65
C ILE A 554 22.01 -30.47 1.83
N THR A 555 22.82 -29.86 0.97
CA THR A 555 23.86 -30.53 0.19
C THR A 555 24.87 -31.20 1.10
N GLY A 556 25.29 -30.54 2.20
CA GLY A 556 26.19 -31.11 3.20
C GLY A 556 25.59 -32.30 3.97
N LEU A 557 24.32 -32.18 4.42
CA LEU A 557 23.62 -33.27 5.13
C LEU A 557 23.42 -34.49 4.24
N ILE A 558 22.95 -34.29 3.01
CA ILE A 558 22.72 -35.40 2.09
C ILE A 558 24.06 -36.04 1.65
N GLY A 559 25.09 -35.20 1.43
CA GLY A 559 26.44 -35.71 1.15
C GLY A 559 26.99 -36.60 2.27
N SER A 560 26.81 -36.24 3.54
CA SER A 560 27.22 -37.04 4.68
C SER A 560 26.44 -38.34 4.83
N LEU A 561 25.16 -38.36 4.44
CA LEU A 561 24.33 -39.58 4.44
C LEU A 561 24.69 -40.57 3.31
N LEU A 562 25.23 -40.07 2.20
CA LEU A 562 25.60 -40.86 1.03
C LEU A 562 27.05 -41.41 1.08
N GLN A 563 27.93 -40.80 1.88
CA GLN A 563 29.31 -41.28 2.08
C GLN A 563 29.41 -42.79 2.44
N PRO A 564 28.60 -43.35 3.35
CA PRO A 564 28.66 -44.77 3.68
C PRO A 564 28.31 -45.71 2.53
N ILE A 565 27.66 -45.19 1.47
CA ILE A 565 27.19 -45.95 0.30
C ILE A 565 28.24 -45.93 -0.85
N GLY A 566 29.41 -45.30 -0.62
CA GLY A 566 30.50 -45.26 -1.60
C GLY A 566 30.34 -44.24 -2.74
N TYR A 567 29.51 -43.19 -2.53
CA TYR A 567 29.29 -42.14 -3.51
C TYR A 567 30.37 -41.03 -3.39
N PRO A 568 31.11 -40.72 -4.47
CA PRO A 568 32.12 -39.66 -4.41
C PRO A 568 31.45 -38.28 -4.31
N ILE A 569 31.82 -37.49 -3.31
CA ILE A 569 31.29 -36.12 -3.05
C ILE A 569 31.56 -35.16 -4.24
N SER A 570 32.59 -35.47 -5.06
CA SER A 570 32.97 -34.69 -6.24
C SER A 570 31.96 -34.72 -7.41
N SER A 571 30.93 -35.59 -7.33
CA SER A 571 29.87 -35.71 -8.34
C SER A 571 28.54 -35.07 -7.94
N LEU A 572 28.45 -34.41 -6.78
CA LEU A 572 27.31 -33.61 -6.40
C LEU A 572 27.39 -32.24 -7.08
N PRO A 573 26.31 -31.78 -7.74
CA PRO A 573 26.28 -30.52 -8.47
C PRO A 573 26.35 -29.28 -7.57
#